data_423b4984ebe9028ff9d8db34b413c8c7
#
_entry.id   423b4984ebe9028ff9d8db34b413c8c7
#
_cell.length_a   1.000
_cell.length_b   1.000
_cell.length_c   1.000
_cell.angle_alpha   90.00
_cell.angle_beta   90.00
_cell.angle_gamma   90.00
#
_symmetry.space_group_name_H-M   'P 1'
#
loop_
_entity.id
_entity.type
_entity.pdbx_description
1 polymer ?
#
loop_
_entity_poly.entity_id
_entity_poly.type
_entity_poly.pdbx_seq_one_letter_code
_entity_poly.pdbx_strand_id
1 'polypeptide(L)' 'MEKKLSEMDFDEEGTVKEIDENLKKQVAGMGIRVGKIIRMATKQPIKGPVVVEVDKSLTSLGLGIAEKIIVEVG' A
#
# COMPACT_ATOMS: atom_id res chain seq x y z
N MET A 1 -12.79 6.15 5.13
CA MET A 1 -13.20 4.86 4.57
C MET A 1 -11.99 3.95 4.45
N GLU A 2 -12.12 2.74 4.95
CA GLU A 2 -11.02 1.77 4.85
C GLU A 2 -11.15 0.94 3.58
N LYS A 3 -10.02 0.66 2.95
CA LYS A 3 -9.98 -0.24 1.81
C LYS A 3 -8.62 -0.95 1.78
N LYS A 4 -8.53 -2.01 0.99
CA LYS A 4 -7.25 -2.67 0.77
C LYS A 4 -6.35 -1.77 -0.06
N LEU A 5 -5.04 -1.83 0.19
CA LEU A 5 -4.09 -1.08 -0.62
C LEU A 5 -4.28 -1.38 -2.11
N SER A 6 -4.58 -2.65 -2.45
CA SER A 6 -4.81 -3.07 -3.82
C SER A 6 -6.03 -2.40 -4.47
N GLU A 7 -6.94 -1.84 -3.64
CA GLU A 7 -8.16 -1.20 -4.11
C GLU A 7 -8.04 0.31 -4.20
N MET A 8 -6.90 0.88 -3.81
CA MET A 8 -6.69 2.31 -3.94
C MET A 8 -6.66 2.72 -5.42
N ASP A 9 -7.22 3.89 -5.69
CA ASP A 9 -7.19 4.45 -7.03
C ASP A 9 -5.87 5.13 -7.31
N PHE A 10 -5.55 5.33 -8.58
CA PHE A 10 -4.36 6.06 -8.97
C PHE A 10 -4.32 7.43 -8.28
N ASP A 11 -3.17 7.76 -7.72
CA ASP A 11 -2.89 9.03 -7.04
C ASP A 11 -3.66 9.24 -5.74
N GLU A 12 -4.40 8.25 -5.28
CA GLU A 12 -5.11 8.31 -4.00
C GLU A 12 -4.12 8.18 -2.86
N GLU A 13 -4.36 8.94 -1.79
CA GLU A 13 -3.56 8.89 -0.57
C GLU A 13 -4.37 8.29 0.57
N GLY A 14 -3.67 7.57 1.45
CA GLY A 14 -4.30 7.03 2.64
C GLY A 14 -3.29 6.80 3.75
N THR A 15 -3.78 6.47 4.92
CA THR A 15 -2.94 6.14 6.07
C THR A 15 -3.02 4.65 6.32
N VAL A 16 -1.88 3.99 6.45
CA VAL A 16 -1.83 2.55 6.71
C VAL A 16 -2.43 2.27 8.08
N LYS A 17 -3.46 1.42 8.13
CA LYS A 17 -4.18 1.08 9.36
C LYS A 17 -3.83 -0.30 9.88
N GLU A 18 -3.73 -1.28 8.98
CA GLU A 18 -3.44 -2.66 9.36
C GLU A 18 -2.57 -3.32 8.33
N ILE A 19 -1.69 -4.18 8.79
CA ILE A 19 -0.83 -5.01 7.95
C ILE A 19 -0.93 -6.43 8.49
N ASP A 20 -1.10 -7.41 7.60
CA ASP A 20 -1.10 -8.81 7.98
C ASP A 20 0.17 -9.11 8.77
N GLU A 21 0.03 -9.82 9.91
CA GLU A 21 1.15 -10.10 10.81
C GLU A 21 2.34 -10.74 10.11
N ASN A 22 2.06 -11.64 9.16
CA ASN A 22 3.11 -12.37 8.45
C ASN A 22 3.91 -11.49 7.50
N LEU A 23 3.39 -10.30 7.17
CA LEU A 23 4.03 -9.38 6.23
C LEU A 23 4.70 -8.19 6.90
N LYS A 24 4.47 -7.97 8.20
CA LYS A 24 4.92 -6.74 8.87
C LYS A 24 6.42 -6.50 8.72
N LYS A 25 7.24 -7.51 8.93
CA LYS A 25 8.69 -7.35 8.82
C LYS A 25 9.11 -7.06 7.38
N GLN A 26 8.51 -7.76 6.44
CA GLN A 26 8.84 -7.60 5.03
C GLN A 26 8.55 -6.19 4.54
N VAL A 27 7.34 -5.70 4.79
CA VAL A 27 6.96 -4.37 4.30
C VAL A 27 7.58 -3.26 5.13
N ALA A 28 7.94 -3.51 6.39
CA ALA A 28 8.65 -2.53 7.20
C ALA A 28 10.02 -2.19 6.60
N GLY A 29 10.66 -3.17 5.97
CA GLY A 29 11.90 -2.95 5.25
C GLY A 29 11.74 -2.02 4.05
N MET A 30 10.52 -1.85 3.58
CA MET A 30 10.17 -0.95 2.48
C MET A 30 9.64 0.40 3.00
N GLY A 31 9.65 0.62 4.30
CA GLY A 31 9.12 1.84 4.90
C GLY A 31 7.63 1.83 5.15
N ILE A 32 6.95 0.70 4.93
CA ILE A 32 5.50 0.61 5.10
C ILE A 32 5.18 0.11 6.50
N ARG A 33 4.58 0.99 7.30
CA ARG A 33 4.22 0.72 8.70
C ARG A 33 2.89 1.36 9.01
N VAL A 34 2.20 0.81 10.00
CA VAL A 34 0.95 1.40 10.49
C VAL A 34 1.19 2.85 10.88
N GLY A 35 0.33 3.74 10.42
CA GLY A 35 0.44 5.17 10.66
C GLY A 35 1.12 5.96 9.56
N LYS A 36 1.78 5.29 8.63
CA LYS A 36 2.43 5.97 7.51
C LYS A 36 1.41 6.38 6.45
N ILE A 37 1.66 7.51 5.80
CA ILE A 37 0.87 7.95 4.66
C ILE A 37 1.43 7.27 3.42
N ILE A 38 0.55 6.71 2.61
CA ILE A 38 0.92 5.97 1.41
C ILE A 38 0.08 6.49 0.23
N ARG A 39 0.71 6.62 -0.93
CA ARG A 39 0.03 7.11 -2.14
C ARG A 39 0.19 6.07 -3.26
N MET A 40 -0.89 5.83 -3.98
CA MET A 40 -0.85 4.92 -5.13
C MET A 40 -0.23 5.67 -6.32
N ALA A 41 1.03 5.37 -6.60
CA ALA A 41 1.78 6.06 -7.65
C ALA A 41 1.50 5.47 -9.04
N THR A 42 1.36 4.16 -9.14
CA THR A 42 1.06 3.50 -10.41
C THR A 42 0.25 2.25 -10.14
N LYS A 43 -0.81 2.07 -10.91
CA LYS A 43 -1.68 0.92 -10.78
C LYS A 43 -1.90 0.31 -12.15
N GLN A 44 -1.67 -0.99 -12.27
CA GLN A 44 -1.89 -1.69 -13.52
C GLN A 44 -3.39 -1.85 -13.77
N PRO A 45 -3.86 -1.65 -15.01
CA PRO A 45 -5.28 -1.81 -15.31
C PRO A 45 -5.75 -3.26 -15.19
N ILE A 46 -4.83 -4.21 -15.36
CA ILE A 46 -5.11 -5.64 -15.17
C ILE A 46 -4.26 -6.09 -14.00
N LYS A 47 -4.67 -7.16 -13.31
CA LYS A 47 -3.99 -7.66 -12.12
C LYS A 47 -2.47 -7.70 -12.30
N GLY A 48 -1.78 -6.89 -11.52
CA GLY A 48 -0.33 -6.80 -11.56
C GLY A 48 0.18 -6.03 -10.36
N PRO A 49 1.50 -5.87 -10.25
CA PRO A 49 2.07 -5.14 -9.12
C PRO A 49 1.62 -3.69 -9.13
N VAL A 50 1.56 -3.12 -7.93
CA VAL A 50 1.26 -1.70 -7.77
C VAL A 50 2.53 -1.00 -7.29
N VAL A 51 2.70 0.27 -7.65
CA VAL A 51 3.81 1.08 -7.16
C VAL A 51 3.23 2.11 -6.22
N VAL A 52 3.78 2.17 -5.02
CA VAL A 52 3.31 3.10 -3.99
C VAL A 52 4.46 4.00 -3.56
N GLU A 53 4.09 5.19 -3.08
CA GLU A 53 5.05 6.14 -2.55
C GLU A 53 4.87 6.26 -1.04
N VAL A 54 5.97 6.09 -0.31
CA VAL A 54 6.02 6.28 1.14
C VAL A 54 7.31 7.03 1.44
N ASP A 55 7.23 8.12 2.20
CA ASP A 55 8.40 8.94 2.57
C ASP A 55 9.23 9.34 1.35
N LYS A 56 8.55 9.70 0.26
CA LYS A 56 9.17 10.14 -1.01
C LYS A 56 9.93 9.04 -1.74
N SER A 57 9.78 7.79 -1.34
CA SER A 57 10.39 6.64 -2.02
C SER A 57 9.31 5.81 -2.70
N LEU A 58 9.60 5.36 -3.92
CA LEU A 58 8.70 4.51 -4.67
C LEU A 58 9.05 3.04 -4.42
N THR A 59 8.03 2.23 -4.20
CA THR A 59 8.21 0.80 -3.95
C THR A 59 7.17 0.02 -4.73
N SER A 60 7.60 -1.05 -5.39
CA SER A 60 6.69 -1.94 -6.12
C SER A 60 6.26 -3.07 -5.20
N LEU A 61 4.96 -3.33 -5.15
CA LEU A 61 4.38 -4.40 -4.34
C LEU A 61 3.58 -5.34 -5.22
N GLY A 62 3.79 -6.65 -5.01
CA GLY A 62 2.93 -7.63 -5.65
C GLY A 62 1.50 -7.48 -5.16
N LEU A 63 0.54 -7.86 -6.01
CA LEU A 63 -0.88 -7.71 -5.69
C LEU A 63 -1.26 -8.47 -4.43
N GLY A 64 -0.70 -9.67 -4.23
CA GLY A 64 -0.98 -10.47 -3.04
C GLY A 64 -0.58 -9.77 -1.74
N ILE A 65 0.51 -9.01 -1.76
CA ILE A 65 0.92 -8.23 -0.60
C ILE A 65 0.00 -7.03 -0.42
N ALA A 66 -0.31 -6.33 -1.51
CA ALA A 66 -1.19 -5.16 -1.47
C ALA A 66 -2.59 -5.49 -0.96
N GLU A 67 -3.06 -6.72 -1.20
CA GLU A 67 -4.37 -7.16 -0.72
C GLU A 67 -4.42 -7.36 0.80
N LYS A 68 -3.27 -7.45 1.45
CA LYS A 68 -3.18 -7.72 2.89
C LYS A 68 -2.82 -6.49 3.72
N ILE A 69 -2.88 -5.32 3.11
CA ILE A 69 -2.63 -4.05 3.78
C ILE A 69 -3.91 -3.23 3.71
N ILE A 70 -4.38 -2.76 4.86
CA ILE A 70 -5.59 -1.93 4.94
C ILE A 70 -5.18 -0.49 5.15
N VAL A 71 -5.78 0.40 4.36
CA VAL A 71 -5.50 1.84 4.44
C VAL A 71 -6.79 2.60 4.70
N GLU A 72 -6.66 3.72 5.39
CA GLU A 72 -7.76 4.66 5.61
C GLU A 72 -7.63 5.76 4.58
N VAL A 73 -8.63 5.91 3.72
CA VAL A 73 -8.64 6.95 2.69
C VAL A 73 -9.76 7.92 2.96
N GLY A 74 -9.50 9.13 2.58
CA GLY A 74 -10.32 10.27 2.80
C GLY A 74 -11.66 10.40 2.72
#